data_0c82a0a3665828a6eabda84b28db750a
#
_entry.id   0c82a0a3665828a6eabda84b28db750a
#
_cell.length_a   1.000
_cell.length_b   1.000
_cell.length_c   1.000
_cell.angle_alpha   90.00
_cell.angle_beta   90.00
_cell.angle_gamma   90.00
#
_symmetry.space_group_name_H-M   'P 1'
#
loop_
_entity.id
_entity.type
_entity.pdbx_description
1 polymer ?
#
loop_
_entity_poly.entity_id
_entity_poly.type
_entity_poly.pdbx_seq_one_letter_code
_entity_poly.pdbx_strand_id
1 'polypeptide(L)'
;MYRNILLAYDGSMEGVLALREGALLAKTCGAKVVLLSVVPNGAGAAEMAEGLGGALAEQVDEYKSLLKQAVIWLQERGFEATPKLIIGDPTQIIGAVAKEMGADLVVVGHQRKSAFSRWWSGSKQAYLSDQVGCSILIACNPTSVESFGVSARTESTA
;
A
#
# COMPACT_ATOMS: atom_id res chain seq x y z
N MET A 1 -15.67 -15.45 -4.95
CA MET A 1 -14.24 -15.74 -5.00
C MET A 1 -13.56 -14.54 -5.68
N TYR A 2 -12.54 -13.98 -5.08
CA TYR A 2 -11.87 -12.79 -5.60
C TYR A 2 -11.10 -13.08 -6.88
N ARG A 3 -11.11 -12.13 -7.84
CA ARG A 3 -10.44 -12.25 -9.14
C ARG A 3 -9.39 -11.18 -9.37
N ASN A 4 -9.62 -9.98 -8.83
CA ASN A 4 -8.75 -8.82 -8.98
C ASN A 4 -8.50 -8.21 -7.60
N ILE A 5 -7.29 -8.39 -7.09
CA ILE A 5 -6.89 -7.94 -5.76
C ILE A 5 -5.93 -6.77 -5.87
N LEU A 6 -6.24 -5.68 -5.19
CA LEU A 6 -5.37 -4.53 -5.02
C LEU A 6 -4.69 -4.61 -3.66
N LEU A 7 -3.37 -4.73 -3.63
CA LEU A 7 -2.55 -4.69 -2.41
C LEU A 7 -1.93 -3.30 -2.25
N ALA A 8 -2.25 -2.60 -1.17
CA ALA A 8 -1.60 -1.34 -0.83
C ALA A 8 -0.38 -1.60 0.05
N TYR A 9 0.79 -1.11 -0.37
CA TYR A 9 2.08 -1.36 0.25
C TYR A 9 2.90 -0.08 0.38
N ASP A 10 3.40 0.21 1.57
CA ASP A 10 4.19 1.41 1.89
C ASP A 10 5.54 1.10 2.56
N GLY A 11 5.91 -0.17 2.64
CA GLY A 11 7.12 -0.63 3.31
C GLY A 11 7.02 -0.69 4.83
N SER A 12 5.91 -0.29 5.44
CA SER A 12 5.69 -0.45 6.88
C SER A 12 5.53 -1.91 7.27
N MET A 13 5.62 -2.21 8.57
CA MET A 13 5.36 -3.55 9.10
C MET A 13 3.94 -4.02 8.76
N GLU A 14 2.98 -3.13 8.88
CA GLU A 14 1.58 -3.37 8.56
C GLU A 14 1.37 -3.58 7.05
N GLY A 15 2.12 -2.84 6.21
CA GLY A 15 2.17 -3.07 4.77
C GLY A 15 2.73 -4.45 4.41
N VAL A 16 3.73 -4.93 5.13
CA VAL A 16 4.26 -6.30 4.98
C VAL A 16 3.21 -7.35 5.35
N LEU A 17 2.42 -7.12 6.41
CA LEU A 17 1.30 -7.99 6.76
C LEU A 17 0.24 -8.03 5.65
N ALA A 18 -0.13 -6.87 5.11
CA ALA A 18 -1.06 -6.79 3.98
C ALA A 18 -0.54 -7.53 2.75
N LEU A 19 0.75 -7.36 2.44
CA LEU A 19 1.41 -8.06 1.33
C LEU A 19 1.30 -9.58 1.48
N ARG A 20 1.59 -10.09 2.69
CA ARG A 20 1.52 -11.51 3.00
C ARG A 20 0.10 -12.06 2.89
N GLU A 21 -0.85 -11.47 3.62
CA GLU A 21 -2.24 -11.92 3.66
C GLU A 21 -2.87 -11.86 2.26
N GLY A 22 -2.63 -10.75 1.55
CA GLY A 22 -3.14 -10.55 0.21
C GLY A 22 -2.55 -11.53 -0.81
N ALA A 23 -1.25 -11.84 -0.73
CA ALA A 23 -0.61 -12.81 -1.62
C ALA A 23 -1.15 -14.24 -1.39
N LEU A 24 -1.30 -14.65 -0.14
CA LEU A 24 -1.87 -15.96 0.20
C LEU A 24 -3.31 -16.09 -0.30
N LEU A 25 -4.11 -15.04 -0.10
CA LEU A 25 -5.49 -15.02 -0.56
C LEU A 25 -5.58 -15.03 -2.09
N ALA A 26 -4.73 -14.25 -2.77
CA ALA A 26 -4.65 -14.23 -4.22
C ALA A 26 -4.32 -15.62 -4.79
N LYS A 27 -3.37 -16.34 -4.19
CA LYS A 27 -3.02 -17.71 -4.58
C LYS A 27 -4.20 -18.66 -4.41
N THR A 28 -4.88 -18.59 -3.27
CA THR A 28 -6.04 -19.42 -2.98
C THR A 28 -7.20 -19.18 -3.95
N CYS A 29 -7.39 -17.92 -4.36
CA CYS A 29 -8.44 -17.51 -5.28
C CYS A 29 -8.06 -17.65 -6.76
N GLY A 30 -6.77 -17.80 -7.10
CA GLY A 30 -6.27 -17.67 -8.47
C GLY A 30 -6.45 -16.23 -9.01
N ALA A 31 -6.32 -15.23 -8.14
CA ALA A 31 -6.61 -13.86 -8.46
C ALA A 31 -5.41 -13.13 -9.07
N LYS A 32 -5.69 -12.17 -9.96
CA LYS A 32 -4.69 -11.18 -10.42
C LYS A 32 -4.40 -10.18 -9.31
N VAL A 33 -3.15 -9.76 -9.18
CA VAL A 33 -2.69 -8.85 -8.14
C VAL A 33 -2.09 -7.60 -8.76
N VAL A 34 -2.53 -6.44 -8.30
CA VAL A 34 -1.81 -5.18 -8.47
C VAL A 34 -1.23 -4.78 -7.12
N LEU A 35 0.07 -4.55 -7.07
CA LEU A 35 0.79 -4.06 -5.90
C LEU A 35 0.99 -2.55 -6.05
N LEU A 36 0.24 -1.79 -5.28
CA LEU A 36 0.22 -0.33 -5.32
C LEU A 36 1.01 0.27 -4.17
N SER A 37 1.96 1.13 -4.50
CA SER A 37 2.56 2.05 -3.55
C SER A 37 2.15 3.48 -3.88
N VAL A 38 1.69 4.21 -2.88
CA VAL A 38 1.31 5.62 -3.01
C VAL A 38 2.30 6.46 -2.24
N VAL A 39 3.03 7.32 -2.94
CA VAL A 39 3.90 8.32 -2.33
C VAL A 39 3.00 9.49 -1.89
N PRO A 40 2.86 9.74 -0.57
CA PRO A 40 2.01 10.83 -0.14
C PRO A 40 2.61 12.17 -0.61
N ASN A 41 1.84 12.95 -1.34
CA ASN A 41 2.16 14.35 -1.51
C ASN A 41 1.85 15.02 -0.16
N GLY A 42 2.88 15.27 0.65
CA GLY A 42 2.74 16.01 1.88
C GLY A 42 1.90 17.26 1.65
N ALA A 43 1.36 17.89 2.70
CA ALA A 43 0.47 19.07 2.64
C ALA A 43 1.05 20.31 1.91
N GLY A 44 2.09 20.12 1.15
CA GLY A 44 2.91 21.11 0.50
C GLY A 44 2.94 21.06 -1.02
N ALA A 45 1.79 21.10 -1.70
CA ALA A 45 1.81 21.66 -3.06
C ALA A 45 2.40 23.11 -3.06
N ALA A 46 2.36 23.80 -1.92
CA ALA A 46 3.04 25.06 -1.68
C ALA A 46 4.58 24.91 -1.51
N GLU A 47 5.05 23.78 -0.98
CA GLU A 47 6.49 23.51 -0.82
C GLU A 47 7.18 23.17 -2.14
N MET A 48 6.47 22.67 -3.13
CA MET A 48 7.01 22.47 -4.49
C MET A 48 7.38 23.81 -5.17
N ALA A 49 6.78 24.91 -4.75
CA ALA A 49 7.08 26.24 -5.28
C ALA A 49 8.40 26.84 -4.74
N GLU A 50 8.94 26.32 -3.62
CA GLU A 50 10.12 26.88 -2.94
C GLU A 50 11.39 26.01 -2.98
N GLY A 51 11.54 25.14 -3.96
CA GLY A 51 12.82 24.44 -4.19
C GLY A 51 13.01 23.10 -3.43
N LEU A 52 11.99 22.54 -2.81
CA LEU A 52 12.02 21.25 -2.12
C LEU A 52 11.80 20.04 -3.06
N GLY A 53 12.00 20.21 -4.37
CA GLY A 53 11.90 19.11 -5.34
C GLY A 53 12.82 17.92 -5.06
N GLY A 54 13.91 18.13 -4.33
CA GLY A 54 14.84 17.08 -3.91
C GLY A 54 14.22 16.09 -2.93
N ALA A 55 13.53 16.55 -1.91
CA ALA A 55 12.93 15.69 -0.88
C ALA A 55 11.85 14.76 -1.44
N LEU A 56 11.01 15.27 -2.36
CA LEU A 56 10.01 14.43 -3.03
C LEU A 56 10.67 13.39 -3.95
N ALA A 57 11.74 13.78 -4.67
CA ALA A 57 12.47 12.86 -5.54
C ALA A 57 13.09 11.72 -4.73
N GLU A 58 13.72 12.01 -3.59
CA GLU A 58 14.28 11.00 -2.67
C GLU A 58 13.18 10.06 -2.15
N GLN A 59 12.03 10.62 -1.77
CA GLN A 59 10.90 9.82 -1.30
C GLN A 59 10.35 8.91 -2.40
N VAL A 60 10.23 9.41 -3.62
CA VAL A 60 9.80 8.60 -4.77
C VAL A 60 10.78 7.45 -5.03
N ASP A 61 12.09 7.71 -4.98
CA ASP A 61 13.11 6.69 -5.20
C ASP A 61 13.12 5.64 -4.08
N GLU A 62 12.87 6.05 -2.84
CA GLU A 62 12.69 5.13 -1.72
C GLU A 62 11.48 4.20 -1.95
N TYR A 63 10.31 4.75 -2.29
CA TYR A 63 9.11 3.95 -2.56
C TYR A 63 9.27 3.03 -3.78
N LYS A 64 9.98 3.49 -4.83
CA LYS A 64 10.35 2.61 -5.97
C LYS A 64 11.19 1.43 -5.54
N SER A 65 12.18 1.66 -4.68
CA SER A 65 13.05 0.60 -4.17
C SER A 65 12.26 -0.42 -3.33
N LEU A 66 11.42 0.06 -2.42
CA LEU A 66 10.55 -0.78 -1.60
C LEU A 66 9.59 -1.62 -2.46
N LEU A 67 8.95 -0.99 -3.44
CA LEU A 67 8.03 -1.67 -4.35
C LEU A 67 8.73 -2.75 -5.17
N LYS A 68 9.93 -2.45 -5.70
CA LYS A 68 10.75 -3.41 -6.44
C LYS A 68 11.13 -4.62 -5.59
N GLN A 69 11.56 -4.39 -4.34
CA GLN A 69 11.90 -5.47 -3.40
C GLN A 69 10.69 -6.34 -3.11
N ALA A 70 9.52 -5.73 -2.90
CA ALA A 70 8.28 -6.47 -2.65
C ALA A 70 7.85 -7.33 -3.84
N VAL A 71 8.02 -6.83 -5.08
CA VAL A 71 7.73 -7.60 -6.30
C VAL A 71 8.69 -8.80 -6.42
N ILE A 72 9.99 -8.59 -6.22
CA ILE A 72 10.98 -9.68 -6.25
C ILE A 72 10.64 -10.74 -5.19
N TRP A 73 10.33 -10.29 -3.98
CA TRP A 73 9.94 -11.18 -2.89
C TRP A 73 8.69 -12.03 -3.22
N LEU A 74 7.70 -11.42 -3.88
CA LEU A 74 6.51 -12.15 -4.35
C LEU A 74 6.87 -13.16 -5.43
N GLN A 75 7.67 -12.78 -6.43
CA GLN A 75 8.08 -13.63 -7.54
C GLN A 75 8.87 -14.86 -7.08
N GLU A 76 9.81 -14.69 -6.15
CA GLU A 76 10.59 -15.79 -5.54
C GLU A 76 9.69 -16.83 -4.86
N ARG A 77 8.47 -16.46 -4.47
CA ARG A 77 7.47 -17.33 -3.82
C ARG A 77 6.38 -17.80 -4.77
N GLY A 78 6.55 -17.56 -6.06
CA GLY A 78 5.63 -18.00 -7.10
C GLY A 78 4.33 -17.18 -7.17
N PHE A 79 4.39 -15.91 -6.74
CA PHE A 79 3.30 -14.96 -6.90
C PHE A 79 3.62 -13.95 -8.01
N GLU A 80 2.66 -13.67 -8.85
CA GLU A 80 2.76 -12.60 -9.83
C GLU A 80 1.97 -11.37 -9.37
N ALA A 81 2.61 -10.21 -9.40
CA ALA A 81 1.97 -8.94 -9.10
C ALA A 81 2.43 -7.85 -10.07
N THR A 82 1.50 -7.05 -10.53
CA THR A 82 1.79 -5.88 -11.36
C THR A 82 2.08 -4.69 -10.45
N PRO A 83 3.31 -4.14 -10.45
CA PRO A 83 3.64 -2.99 -9.61
C PRO A 83 3.05 -1.71 -10.18
N LYS A 84 2.56 -0.85 -9.30
CA LYS A 84 2.08 0.50 -9.62
C LYS A 84 2.55 1.48 -8.55
N LEU A 85 3.20 2.59 -8.96
CA LEU A 85 3.63 3.66 -8.08
C LEU A 85 2.94 4.95 -8.49
N ILE A 86 2.27 5.61 -7.57
CA ILE A 86 1.54 6.85 -7.84
C ILE A 86 1.82 7.84 -6.71
N ILE A 87 1.93 9.12 -7.04
CA ILE A 87 2.06 10.22 -6.07
C ILE A 87 0.67 10.81 -5.86
N GLY A 88 0.26 10.98 -4.61
CA GLY A 88 -1.03 11.60 -4.31
C GLY A 88 -1.56 11.33 -2.92
N ASP A 89 -2.85 11.61 -2.72
CA ASP A 89 -3.56 11.19 -1.52
C ASP A 89 -3.84 9.70 -1.56
N PRO A 90 -3.33 8.92 -0.59
CA PRO A 90 -3.46 7.47 -0.63
C PRO A 90 -4.90 6.97 -0.71
N THR A 91 -5.83 7.59 0.01
CA THR A 91 -7.24 7.15 0.02
C THR A 91 -7.87 7.32 -1.34
N GLN A 92 -7.65 8.47 -1.96
CA GLN A 92 -8.18 8.77 -3.29
C GLN A 92 -7.54 7.89 -4.37
N ILE A 93 -6.21 7.72 -4.31
CA ILE A 93 -5.48 6.91 -5.29
C ILE A 93 -5.86 5.44 -5.19
N ILE A 94 -5.97 4.86 -3.99
CA ILE A 94 -6.41 3.48 -3.81
C ILE A 94 -7.83 3.29 -4.37
N GLY A 95 -8.75 4.21 -4.08
CA GLY A 95 -10.11 4.17 -4.63
C GLY A 95 -10.14 4.25 -6.16
N ALA A 96 -9.37 5.17 -6.74
CA ALA A 96 -9.29 5.34 -8.19
C ALA A 96 -8.70 4.10 -8.88
N VAL A 97 -7.59 3.55 -8.37
CA VAL A 97 -6.95 2.35 -8.92
C VAL A 97 -7.84 1.12 -8.74
N ALA A 98 -8.50 0.96 -7.60
CA ALA A 98 -9.45 -0.13 -7.37
C ALA A 98 -10.57 -0.12 -8.42
N LYS A 99 -11.13 1.07 -8.71
CA LYS A 99 -12.15 1.24 -9.73
C LYS A 99 -11.61 0.98 -11.14
N GLU A 100 -10.45 1.53 -11.48
CA GLU A 100 -9.80 1.38 -12.80
C GLU A 100 -9.55 -0.09 -13.15
N MET A 101 -9.04 -0.89 -12.20
CA MET A 101 -8.73 -2.29 -12.43
C MET A 101 -9.92 -3.24 -12.21
N GLY A 102 -11.06 -2.72 -11.78
CA GLY A 102 -12.21 -3.54 -11.39
C GLY A 102 -11.88 -4.46 -10.22
N ALA A 103 -11.21 -3.92 -9.18
CA ALA A 103 -10.88 -4.69 -8.00
C ALA A 103 -12.14 -5.17 -7.29
N ASP A 104 -12.13 -6.42 -6.86
CA ASP A 104 -13.16 -7.02 -6.01
C ASP A 104 -12.70 -7.17 -4.55
N LEU A 105 -11.40 -6.95 -4.30
CA LEU A 105 -10.81 -6.85 -2.97
C LEU A 105 -9.68 -5.82 -2.95
N VAL A 106 -9.68 -4.98 -1.92
CA VAL A 106 -8.54 -4.14 -1.52
C VAL A 106 -7.97 -4.66 -0.22
N VAL A 107 -6.66 -4.86 -0.14
CA VAL A 107 -5.97 -5.29 1.07
C VAL A 107 -5.05 -4.18 1.54
N VAL A 108 -5.18 -3.79 2.81
CA VAL A 108 -4.39 -2.74 3.45
C VAL A 108 -3.87 -3.22 4.80
N GLY A 109 -2.73 -2.70 5.23
CA GLY A 109 -2.23 -2.90 6.59
C GLY A 109 -2.95 -2.03 7.61
N HIS A 110 -3.12 -2.54 8.83
CA HIS A 110 -3.70 -1.78 9.93
C HIS A 110 -2.66 -0.88 10.58
N GLN A 111 -2.61 0.39 10.21
CA GLN A 111 -1.66 1.33 10.80
C GLN A 111 -2.27 2.13 11.95
N ARG A 112 -1.66 2.02 13.13
CA ARG A 112 -2.07 2.78 14.33
C ARG A 112 -1.50 4.20 14.41
N LYS A 113 -0.42 4.54 13.68
CA LYS A 113 0.35 5.79 13.89
C LYS A 113 0.78 6.55 12.63
N SER A 114 0.37 6.17 11.43
CA SER A 114 0.79 6.87 10.21
C SER A 114 -0.29 7.75 9.60
N ALA A 115 0.04 8.41 8.49
CA ALA A 115 -0.91 9.17 7.68
C ALA A 115 -2.15 8.33 7.29
N PHE A 116 -2.01 7.00 7.25
CA PHE A 116 -3.09 6.04 7.05
C PHE A 116 -4.03 5.90 8.26
N SER A 117 -3.58 6.17 9.49
CA SER A 117 -4.47 6.13 10.67
C SER A 117 -5.54 7.22 10.64
N ARG A 118 -5.30 8.31 9.89
CA ARG A 118 -6.29 9.35 9.65
C ARG A 118 -7.46 8.88 8.79
N TRP A 119 -7.30 7.82 8.03
CA TRP A 119 -8.39 7.23 7.23
C TRP A 119 -9.46 6.59 8.11
N TRP A 120 -9.04 6.19 9.30
CA TRP A 120 -9.90 5.48 10.24
C TRP A 120 -10.52 6.40 11.31
N SER A 121 -9.91 7.55 11.58
CA SER A 121 -10.25 8.40 12.73
C SER A 121 -11.04 9.68 12.41
N GLY A 122 -11.77 9.74 11.31
CA GLY A 122 -12.87 10.69 11.18
C GLY A 122 -12.50 12.17 11.02
N SER A 123 -11.31 12.52 10.56
CA SER A 123 -11.06 13.89 10.08
C SER A 123 -11.61 14.04 8.67
N LYS A 124 -12.42 15.03 8.40
CA LYS A 124 -13.06 15.56 7.17
C LYS A 124 -12.70 14.98 5.76
N GLN A 125 -11.95 13.88 5.68
CA GLN A 125 -11.57 13.18 4.46
C GLN A 125 -12.32 11.84 4.43
N ALA A 126 -12.86 11.49 3.29
CA ALA A 126 -13.64 10.30 3.05
C ALA A 126 -12.91 9.03 3.55
N TYR A 127 -13.64 8.17 4.25
CA TYR A 127 -13.12 6.85 4.62
C TYR A 127 -12.76 6.07 3.36
N LEU A 128 -11.75 5.21 3.44
CA LEU A 128 -11.41 4.33 2.31
C LEU A 128 -12.63 3.52 1.85
N SER A 129 -13.48 3.09 2.78
CA SER A 129 -14.74 2.40 2.49
C SER A 129 -15.69 3.18 1.59
N ASP A 130 -15.63 4.51 1.62
CA ASP A 130 -16.48 5.37 0.79
C ASP A 130 -15.91 5.56 -0.62
N GLN A 131 -14.61 5.29 -0.79
CA GLN A 131 -13.89 5.45 -2.06
C GLN A 131 -13.85 4.16 -2.88
N VAL A 132 -13.98 3.00 -2.25
CA VAL A 132 -13.91 1.69 -2.91
C VAL A 132 -15.28 1.04 -2.96
N GLY A 133 -15.65 0.53 -4.13
CA GLY A 133 -16.91 -0.20 -4.33
C GLY A 133 -16.78 -1.71 -4.19
N CYS A 134 -15.80 -2.19 -3.41
CA CYS A 134 -15.50 -3.62 -3.24
C CYS A 134 -15.16 -3.96 -1.79
N SER A 135 -14.86 -5.24 -1.53
CA SER A 135 -14.45 -5.69 -0.20
C SER A 135 -13.11 -5.07 0.22
N ILE A 136 -12.96 -4.80 1.52
CA ILE A 136 -11.68 -4.35 2.11
C ILE A 136 -11.27 -5.35 3.17
N LEU A 137 -10.02 -5.83 3.07
CA LEU A 137 -9.37 -6.63 4.09
C LEU A 137 -8.29 -5.79 4.76
N ILE A 138 -8.36 -5.71 6.09
CA ILE A 138 -7.38 -5.00 6.91
C ILE A 138 -6.53 -6.06 7.61
N ALA A 139 -5.26 -6.15 7.20
CA ALA A 139 -4.32 -7.08 7.80
C ALA A 139 -3.85 -6.56 9.15
N CYS A 140 -4.20 -7.27 10.21
CA CYS A 140 -3.91 -6.89 11.61
C CYS A 140 -3.05 -7.92 12.33
N ASN A 141 -2.81 -9.10 11.74
CA ASN A 141 -2.22 -10.22 12.47
C ASN A 141 -0.69 -10.07 12.57
N PRO A 142 -0.13 -9.84 13.76
CA PRO A 142 1.31 -9.71 13.96
C PRO A 142 2.06 -11.05 13.89
N THR A 143 1.37 -12.18 13.71
CA THR A 143 1.97 -13.49 13.78
C THR A 143 3.01 -13.68 12.67
N SER A 144 4.28 -13.63 13.05
CA SER A 144 5.44 -14.08 12.28
C SER A 144 5.80 -13.30 11.00
N VAL A 145 5.95 -11.98 11.12
CA VAL A 145 6.65 -11.18 10.08
C VAL A 145 8.07 -11.72 9.88
N GLU A 146 8.71 -12.19 10.95
CA GLU A 146 10.07 -12.75 10.93
C GLU A 146 10.23 -13.96 10.02
N SER A 147 9.19 -14.76 9.84
CA SER A 147 9.24 -15.95 8.97
C SER A 147 9.12 -15.62 7.48
N PHE A 148 8.78 -14.38 7.10
CA PHE A 148 8.56 -13.98 5.72
C PHE A 148 9.73 -13.23 5.07
N GLY A 149 10.74 -12.80 5.84
CA GLY A 149 11.99 -12.23 5.31
C GLY A 149 11.86 -10.92 4.53
N VAL A 150 10.76 -10.18 4.68
CA VAL A 150 10.64 -8.82 4.15
C VAL A 150 11.09 -7.85 5.21
N SER A 151 12.09 -7.02 4.88
CA SER A 151 12.54 -5.96 5.78
C SER A 151 11.51 -4.84 5.83
N ALA A 152 10.96 -4.58 7.00
CA ALA A 152 10.10 -3.43 7.21
C ALA A 152 10.94 -2.16 7.38
N ARG A 153 10.36 -1.01 7.02
CA ARG A 153 10.91 0.30 7.30
C ARG A 153 11.03 0.48 8.82
N THR A 154 12.24 0.65 9.33
CA THR A 154 12.42 1.07 10.73
C THR A 154 12.00 2.53 10.83
N GLU A 155 10.88 2.80 11.49
CA GLU A 155 10.55 4.16 11.89
C GLU A 155 11.61 4.63 12.86
N SER A 156 12.45 5.58 12.44
CA SER A 156 13.36 6.29 13.32
C SER A 156 12.49 7.12 14.27
N THR A 157 12.40 6.65 15.50
CA THR A 157 11.81 7.42 16.61
C THR A 157 12.81 8.54 16.94
N ALA A 158 12.53 9.71 16.44
CA ALA A 158 13.13 10.93 16.97
C ALA A 158 12.09 11.67 17.80
#